data_218b6ab2af25bd25f1fab6c45fe29f44
#
_entry.id   218b6ab2af25bd25f1fab6c45fe29f44
#
_cell.length_a   1.000
_cell.length_b   1.000
_cell.length_c   1.000
_cell.angle_alpha   90.00
_cell.angle_beta   90.00
_cell.angle_gamma   90.00
#
_symmetry.space_group_name_H-M   'P 1'
#
loop_
_entity.id
_entity.type
_entity.pdbx_description
1 polymer ?
#
loop_
_entity_poly.entity_id
_entity_poly.type
_entity_poly.pdbx_seq_one_letter_code
_entity_poly.pdbx_strand_id
1 'polypeptide(L)'
;YVVGTEERSVPMRSIVTVDNAETYVAACLAGLGLIQVPAYDVRHHLESGALVSVLPRFTAAALPISLLYPSRKQVSPRLETIATWLASLFSRQGMLDPETAPPRLPRRTARRA
;
A
#
# COMPACT_ATOMS: atom_id res chain seq x y z
N TYR A 1 7.47 -7.05 -11.50
CA TYR A 1 6.42 -6.39 -12.27
C TYR A 1 5.38 -7.41 -12.73
N VAL A 2 4.20 -6.92 -13.06
CA VAL A 2 3.07 -7.77 -13.49
C VAL A 2 2.87 -7.66 -14.99
N VAL A 3 2.67 -8.81 -15.66
CA VAL A 3 2.25 -8.89 -17.07
C VAL A 3 0.99 -9.74 -17.15
N GLY A 4 -0.15 -9.10 -17.39
CA GLY A 4 -1.44 -9.77 -17.29
C GLY A 4 -1.73 -10.20 -15.85
N THR A 5 -1.81 -11.50 -15.59
CA THR A 5 -1.99 -12.11 -14.26
C THR A 5 -0.70 -12.69 -13.68
N GLU A 6 0.41 -12.61 -14.40
CA GLU A 6 1.68 -13.22 -14.01
C GLU A 6 2.64 -12.21 -13.39
N GLU A 7 3.14 -12.49 -12.20
CA GLU A 7 4.18 -11.70 -11.56
C GLU A 7 5.56 -12.18 -12.01
N ARG A 8 6.39 -11.26 -12.49
CA ARG A 8 7.76 -11.53 -12.95
C ARG A 8 8.76 -10.76 -12.12
N SER A 9 9.78 -11.46 -11.63
CA SER A 9 10.92 -10.88 -10.93
C SER A 9 12.14 -10.86 -11.83
N VAL A 10 12.84 -9.72 -11.85
CA VAL A 10 14.10 -9.57 -12.57
C VAL A 10 15.19 -9.27 -11.57
N PRO A 11 16.25 -10.10 -11.49
CA PRO A 11 17.37 -9.81 -10.60
C PRO A 11 18.10 -8.56 -11.10
N MET A 12 18.21 -7.55 -10.24
CA MET A 12 18.91 -6.30 -10.52
C MET A 12 20.20 -6.27 -9.71
N ARG A 13 21.26 -5.63 -10.28
CA ARG A 13 22.47 -5.37 -9.51
C ARG A 13 22.17 -4.34 -8.44
N SER A 14 22.41 -4.69 -7.19
CA SER A 14 22.33 -3.77 -6.07
C SER A 14 23.70 -3.12 -5.81
N ILE A 15 23.72 -1.80 -5.65
CA ILE A 15 24.93 -1.04 -5.27
C ILE A 15 24.91 -0.82 -3.76
N VAL A 16 23.74 -0.55 -3.20
CA VAL A 16 23.51 -0.27 -1.78
C VAL A 16 22.31 -1.08 -1.32
N THR A 17 22.40 -1.64 -0.12
CA THR A 17 21.28 -2.29 0.57
C THR A 17 21.03 -1.55 1.87
N VAL A 18 19.78 -1.19 2.13
CA VAL A 18 19.33 -0.47 3.33
C VAL A 18 18.13 -1.19 3.94
N ASP A 19 17.86 -0.93 5.20
CA ASP A 19 16.82 -1.63 5.99
C ASP A 19 15.59 -0.75 6.32
N ASN A 20 15.60 0.51 5.86
CA ASN A 20 14.46 1.41 6.07
C ASN A 20 14.14 2.26 4.82
N ALA A 21 12.89 2.70 4.74
CA ALA A 21 12.36 3.42 3.59
C ALA A 21 12.98 4.83 3.43
N GLU A 22 13.22 5.53 4.53
CA GLU A 22 13.77 6.89 4.50
C GLU A 22 15.18 6.92 3.89
N THR A 23 16.04 5.99 4.33
CA THR A 23 17.39 5.86 3.77
C THR A 23 17.35 5.43 2.30
N TYR A 24 16.40 4.58 1.92
CA TYR A 24 16.22 4.12 0.56
C TYR A 24 15.82 5.27 -0.37
N VAL A 25 14.88 6.11 0.05
CA VAL A 25 14.48 7.32 -0.68
C VAL A 25 15.62 8.34 -0.73
N ALA A 26 16.32 8.58 0.40
CA ALA A 26 17.44 9.49 0.45
C ALA A 26 18.59 9.07 -0.49
N ALA A 27 18.89 7.77 -0.59
CA ALA A 27 19.88 7.25 -1.52
C ALA A 27 19.50 7.54 -2.99
N CYS A 28 18.24 7.39 -3.35
CA CYS A 28 17.75 7.73 -4.68
C CYS A 28 17.84 9.23 -4.97
N LEU A 29 17.44 10.08 -4.01
CA LEU A 29 17.57 11.53 -4.11
C LEU A 29 19.04 11.99 -4.27
N ALA A 30 19.97 11.25 -3.65
CA ALA A 30 21.41 11.47 -3.82
C ALA A 30 21.95 10.95 -5.17
N GLY A 31 21.12 10.41 -6.05
CA GLY A 31 21.51 9.94 -7.38
C GLY A 31 22.16 8.55 -7.41
N LEU A 32 22.00 7.74 -6.34
CA LEU A 32 22.62 6.40 -6.28
C LEU A 32 21.91 5.35 -7.15
N GLY A 33 20.79 5.67 -7.77
CA GLY A 33 20.14 4.76 -8.71
C GLY A 33 18.62 4.78 -8.67
N LEU A 34 18.00 3.63 -8.99
CA LEU A 34 16.57 3.45 -9.03
C LEU A 34 16.08 2.77 -7.75
N ILE A 35 14.90 3.17 -7.30
CA ILE A 35 14.22 2.54 -6.17
C ILE A 35 12.82 2.09 -6.58
N GLN A 36 12.31 1.09 -5.88
CA GLN A 36 10.93 0.63 -6.00
C GLN A 36 10.23 0.82 -4.67
N VAL A 37 9.33 1.80 -4.62
CA VAL A 37 8.60 2.19 -3.42
C VAL A 37 7.14 2.48 -3.77
N PRO A 38 6.21 2.38 -2.82
CA PRO A 38 4.85 2.85 -3.03
C PRO A 38 4.81 4.34 -3.37
N ALA A 39 3.97 4.72 -4.33
CA ALA A 39 3.88 6.11 -4.80
C ALA A 39 3.48 7.10 -3.69
N TYR A 40 2.74 6.65 -2.68
CA TYR A 40 2.34 7.51 -1.56
C TYR A 40 3.51 7.95 -0.68
N ASP A 41 4.56 7.13 -0.55
CA ASP A 41 5.76 7.46 0.25
C ASP A 41 6.59 8.58 -0.38
N VAL A 42 6.55 8.70 -1.69
CA VAL A 42 7.38 9.65 -2.46
C VAL A 42 6.58 10.70 -3.22
N ARG A 43 5.29 10.82 -2.95
CA ARG A 43 4.37 11.70 -3.68
C ARG A 43 4.90 13.14 -3.77
N HIS A 44 5.34 13.72 -2.68
CA HIS A 44 5.87 15.08 -2.65
C HIS A 44 7.16 15.26 -3.47
N HIS A 45 7.99 14.22 -3.57
CA HIS A 45 9.18 14.24 -4.41
C HIS A 45 8.84 14.12 -5.90
N LEU A 46 7.79 13.38 -6.25
CA LEU A 46 7.28 13.31 -7.62
C LEU A 46 6.64 14.63 -8.05
N GLU A 47 5.81 15.23 -7.17
CA GLU A 47 5.15 16.52 -7.42
C GLU A 47 6.16 17.68 -7.56
N SER A 48 7.24 17.67 -6.78
CA SER A 48 8.31 18.66 -6.86
C SER A 48 9.29 18.42 -8.00
N GLY A 49 9.23 17.27 -8.68
CA GLY A 49 10.17 16.87 -9.73
C GLY A 49 11.54 16.40 -9.21
N ALA A 50 11.72 16.26 -7.89
CA ALA A 50 12.95 15.73 -7.29
C ALA A 50 13.15 14.24 -7.61
N LEU A 51 12.05 13.51 -7.81
CA LEU A 51 12.05 12.15 -8.34
C LEU A 51 11.19 12.07 -9.60
N VAL A 52 11.54 11.12 -10.48
CA VAL A 52 10.79 10.87 -11.71
C VAL A 52 10.41 9.40 -11.77
N SER A 53 9.14 9.14 -12.08
CA SER A 53 8.67 7.77 -12.32
C SER A 53 9.23 7.24 -13.64
N VAL A 54 9.89 6.10 -13.58
CA VAL A 54 10.46 5.42 -14.75
C VAL A 54 9.80 4.04 -14.92
N LEU A 55 9.85 3.53 -16.14
CA LEU A 55 9.31 2.20 -16.48
C LEU A 55 7.81 2.01 -16.14
N PRO A 56 6.91 2.92 -16.52
CA PRO A 56 5.51 2.89 -16.10
C PRO A 56 4.74 1.64 -16.56
N ARG A 57 5.27 0.89 -17.52
CA ARG A 57 4.69 -0.39 -17.98
C ARG A 57 5.08 -1.60 -17.12
N PHE A 58 6.02 -1.42 -16.19
CA PHE A 58 6.56 -2.49 -15.35
C PHE A 58 6.23 -2.21 -13.88
N THR A 59 4.96 -2.02 -13.60
CA THR A 59 4.48 -1.76 -12.24
C THR A 59 4.57 -3.03 -11.40
N ALA A 60 4.97 -2.90 -10.15
CA ALA A 60 4.93 -4.00 -9.19
C ALA A 60 3.48 -4.41 -8.89
N ALA A 61 3.31 -5.64 -8.41
CA ALA A 61 2.04 -6.08 -7.87
C ALA A 61 1.63 -5.19 -6.68
N ALA A 62 0.33 -4.92 -6.56
CA ALA A 62 -0.20 -4.17 -5.43
C ALA A 62 0.07 -4.94 -4.12
N LEU A 63 0.58 -4.24 -3.10
CA LEU A 63 0.77 -4.81 -1.78
C LEU A 63 -0.56 -4.76 -1.01
N PRO A 64 -1.09 -5.91 -0.55
CA PRO A 64 -2.31 -5.92 0.23
C PRO A 64 -2.07 -5.31 1.62
N ILE A 65 -2.92 -4.37 2.00
CA ILE A 65 -2.95 -3.81 3.35
C ILE A 65 -4.04 -4.53 4.14
N SER A 66 -3.67 -5.14 5.27
CA SER A 66 -4.60 -5.92 6.09
C SER A 66 -4.66 -5.39 7.52
N LEU A 67 -5.87 -5.18 8.03
CA LEU A 67 -6.09 -4.90 9.44
C LEU A 67 -6.28 -6.21 10.20
N LEU A 68 -5.37 -6.53 11.11
CA LEU A 68 -5.40 -7.73 11.92
C LEU A 68 -5.93 -7.41 13.32
N TYR A 69 -6.84 -8.25 13.82
CA TYR A 69 -7.37 -8.18 15.19
C TYR A 69 -7.62 -9.58 15.78
N PRO A 70 -7.55 -9.75 17.11
CA PRO A 70 -7.42 -11.08 17.73
C PRO A 70 -8.60 -12.03 17.57
N SER A 71 -9.81 -11.55 17.33
CA SER A 71 -11.00 -12.43 17.25
C SER A 71 -12.15 -11.81 16.46
N ARG A 72 -12.75 -12.61 15.57
CA ARG A 72 -14.00 -12.24 14.87
C ARG A 72 -15.23 -12.30 15.76
N LYS A 73 -15.18 -13.03 16.88
CA LYS A 73 -16.35 -13.28 17.75
C LYS A 73 -16.68 -12.11 18.67
N GLN A 74 -15.76 -11.19 18.90
CA GLN A 74 -15.91 -10.03 19.80
C GLN A 74 -15.35 -8.76 19.18
N VAL A 75 -15.87 -8.39 18.02
CA VAL A 75 -15.54 -7.09 17.42
C VAL A 75 -16.28 -6.02 18.24
N SER A 76 -15.53 -5.20 18.97
CA SER A 76 -16.13 -4.09 19.71
C SER A 76 -16.60 -2.98 18.75
N PRO A 77 -17.65 -2.22 19.12
CA PRO A 77 -18.11 -1.09 18.29
C PRO A 77 -16.98 -0.07 17.99
N ARG A 78 -16.04 0.08 18.92
CA ARG A 78 -14.87 0.94 18.72
C ARG A 78 -13.97 0.42 17.59
N LEU A 79 -13.74 -0.88 17.54
CA LEU A 79 -12.92 -1.50 16.50
C LEU A 79 -13.60 -1.40 15.12
N GLU A 80 -14.93 -1.58 15.06
CA GLU A 80 -15.71 -1.38 13.83
C GLU A 80 -15.60 0.06 13.32
N THR A 81 -15.69 1.04 14.23
CA THR A 81 -15.54 2.46 13.89
C THR A 81 -14.15 2.75 13.31
N ILE A 82 -13.09 2.26 13.97
CA ILE A 82 -11.70 2.45 13.52
C ILE A 82 -11.49 1.76 12.16
N ALA A 83 -11.95 0.54 11.98
CA ALA A 83 -11.81 -0.20 10.72
C ALA A 83 -12.52 0.53 9.57
N THR A 84 -13.73 1.02 9.80
CA THR A 84 -14.49 1.78 8.81
C THR A 84 -13.81 3.11 8.48
N TRP A 85 -13.28 3.80 9.48
CA TRP A 85 -12.55 5.05 9.28
C TRP A 85 -11.27 4.82 8.47
N LEU A 86 -10.46 3.82 8.82
CA LEU A 86 -9.26 3.45 8.06
C LEU A 86 -9.59 3.10 6.61
N ALA A 87 -10.60 2.26 6.38
CA ALA A 87 -11.02 1.92 5.02
C ALA A 87 -11.42 3.17 4.22
N SER A 88 -12.15 4.11 4.84
CA SER A 88 -12.53 5.36 4.20
C SER A 88 -11.34 6.28 3.92
N LEU A 89 -10.33 6.28 4.80
CA LEU A 89 -9.11 7.05 4.63
C LEU A 89 -8.30 6.54 3.43
N PHE A 90 -8.06 5.25 3.36
CA PHE A 90 -7.32 4.63 2.26
C PHE A 90 -8.03 4.77 0.92
N SER A 91 -9.37 4.64 0.89
CA SER A 91 -10.17 4.86 -0.32
C SER A 91 -10.03 6.30 -0.84
N ARG A 92 -10.08 7.29 0.05
CA ARG A 92 -9.93 8.71 -0.34
C ARG A 92 -8.54 9.05 -0.86
N GLN A 93 -7.51 8.34 -0.41
CA GLN A 93 -6.14 8.56 -0.87
C GLN A 93 -5.80 7.76 -2.14
N GLY A 94 -6.75 7.02 -2.71
CA GLY A 94 -6.53 6.19 -3.88
C GLY A 94 -5.56 5.03 -3.63
N MET A 95 -5.43 4.61 -2.37
CA MET A 95 -4.55 3.51 -1.97
C MET A 95 -5.24 2.15 -2.01
N LEU A 96 -6.57 2.13 -2.12
CA LEU A 96 -7.33 0.90 -2.30
C LEU A 96 -7.74 0.77 -3.76
N ASP A 97 -7.40 -0.35 -4.36
CA ASP A 97 -8.00 -0.78 -5.60
C ASP A 97 -9.49 -1.06 -5.32
N PRO A 98 -10.44 -0.50 -6.07
CA PRO A 98 -11.87 -0.73 -5.86
C PRO A 98 -12.27 -2.21 -5.91
N GLU A 99 -11.47 -3.05 -6.57
CA GLU A 99 -11.71 -4.50 -6.66
C GLU A 99 -11.20 -5.28 -5.44
N THR A 100 -10.33 -4.70 -4.63
CA THR A 100 -9.75 -5.31 -3.43
C THR A 100 -10.41 -4.81 -2.14
N ALA A 101 -11.54 -4.12 -2.22
CA ALA A 101 -12.28 -3.64 -1.05
C ALA A 101 -12.61 -4.83 -0.12
N PRO A 102 -12.26 -4.77 1.16
CA PRO A 102 -12.51 -5.88 2.08
C PRO A 102 -14.02 -6.18 2.15
N PRO A 103 -14.41 -7.45 2.29
CA PRO A 103 -15.81 -7.81 2.43
C PRO A 103 -16.41 -7.03 3.59
N ARG A 104 -17.53 -6.38 3.36
CA ARG A 104 -18.24 -5.61 4.38
C ARG A 104 -18.44 -6.51 5.60
N LEU A 105 -18.01 -6.06 6.76
CA LEU A 105 -18.27 -6.75 8.02
C LEU A 105 -19.78 -7.02 8.14
N PRO A 106 -20.23 -8.23 8.51
CA PRO A 106 -21.64 -8.55 8.60
C PRO A 106 -22.29 -7.61 9.61
N ARG A 107 -23.29 -6.84 9.15
CA ARG A 107 -24.11 -6.00 10.03
C ARG A 107 -24.77 -6.92 11.06
N ARG A 108 -24.52 -6.63 12.30
CA ARG A 108 -25.20 -7.27 13.44
C ARG A 108 -26.69 -6.99 13.32
N THR A 109 -27.48 -7.98 12.88
CA THR A 109 -28.92 -7.91 13.01
C THR A 109 -29.24 -7.82 14.50
N ALA A 110 -29.79 -6.69 14.92
CA ALA A 110 -30.30 -6.52 16.26
C ALA A 110 -31.39 -7.59 16.50
N ARG A 111 -31.10 -8.59 17.32
CA ARG A 111 -32.13 -9.46 17.87
C ARG A 111 -33.03 -8.57 18.72
N ARG A 112 -34.23 -8.29 18.24
CA ARG A 112 -35.30 -7.80 19.08
C ARG A 112 -35.60 -8.89 20.12
N ALA A 113 -35.49 -8.54 21.39
CA ALA A 113 -36.07 -9.30 22.51
C ALA A 113 -37.59 -9.20 22.43
#